data_38d40152aa0bb4ff9cb979b250af99f1
#
_entry.id   38d40152aa0bb4ff9cb979b250af99f1
#
_cell.length_a   1.000
_cell.length_b   1.000
_cell.length_c   1.000
_cell.angle_alpha   90.00
_cell.angle_beta   90.00
_cell.angle_gamma   90.00
#
_symmetry.space_group_name_H-M   'P 1'
#
loop_
_entity.id
_entity.type
_entity.pdbx_description
1 polymer ?
#
loop_
_entity_poly.entity_id
_entity_poly.type
_entity_poly.pdbx_seq_one_letter_code
_entity_poly.pdbx_strand_id
1 'polypeptide(L)'
;LHDALPILRKLPFIILIILIILISIIVYITHQYNSGMKYAKEHAKDVKMHQFNGAVKNDGKISVLVLGADKAQSGKSRTDSIMVVQYDYINKKMKMMSVMRDIYADIPGYDKYKINAAYSLGGPELLRKTLNKNLGINPEYYAVVDFTGFEKMVDELEPNGVPIDVEKDMSENIGVSLKKGHHRLNGKELLGYARFRHDAEGDFGRVRRQQQVMQTLKQELVNFNTVAKLPKVAGILRGYVNTDMPNSAIFQTGLSFGIRGDKDVKSLTVPVKNTYQDINTKIGRAHVWLQ
;
A
#
# COMPACT_ATOMS: atom_id res chain seq x y z
N LEU A 1 -13.92 -57.69 -1.95
CA LEU A 1 -15.03 -56.85 -2.46
C LEU A 1 -16.05 -56.44 -1.38
N HIS A 2 -16.02 -57.05 -0.14
CA HIS A 2 -16.99 -56.74 0.93
C HIS A 2 -16.60 -55.55 1.82
N ASP A 3 -15.33 -55.11 1.83
CA ASP A 3 -14.85 -54.05 2.72
C ASP A 3 -15.02 -52.60 2.15
N ALA A 4 -15.41 -52.47 0.88
CA ALA A 4 -15.67 -51.15 0.27
C ALA A 4 -17.06 -50.55 0.57
N LEU A 5 -18.01 -51.35 1.03
CA LEU A 5 -19.40 -50.95 1.29
C LEU A 5 -19.59 -49.95 2.48
N PRO A 6 -18.84 -50.03 3.60
CA PRO A 6 -19.05 -49.10 4.72
C PRO A 6 -18.58 -47.67 4.44
N ILE A 7 -17.60 -47.48 3.53
CA ILE A 7 -17.11 -46.14 3.15
C ILE A 7 -18.13 -45.43 2.27
N LEU A 8 -18.72 -46.11 1.29
CA LEU A 8 -19.78 -45.60 0.42
C LEU A 8 -21.03 -45.17 1.21
N ARG A 9 -21.36 -45.85 2.28
CA ARG A 9 -22.52 -45.52 3.14
C ARG A 9 -22.29 -44.27 3.99
N LYS A 10 -21.02 -43.91 4.29
CA LYS A 10 -20.62 -42.69 5.04
C LYS A 10 -20.35 -41.48 4.13
N LEU A 11 -20.22 -41.70 2.82
CA LEU A 11 -19.89 -40.64 1.84
C LEU A 11 -20.87 -39.47 1.89
N PRO A 12 -22.22 -39.62 1.92
CA PRO A 12 -23.13 -38.47 1.99
C PRO A 12 -22.98 -37.68 3.28
N PHE A 13 -22.66 -38.29 4.41
CA PHE A 13 -22.41 -37.62 5.68
C PHE A 13 -21.08 -36.81 5.63
N ILE A 14 -20.06 -37.38 5.01
CA ILE A 14 -18.78 -36.66 4.81
C ILE A 14 -18.99 -35.46 3.91
N ILE A 15 -19.72 -35.59 2.81
CA ILE A 15 -20.06 -34.50 1.90
C ILE A 15 -20.87 -33.43 2.65
N LEU A 16 -21.85 -33.81 3.46
CA LEU A 16 -22.64 -32.86 4.25
C LEU A 16 -21.78 -32.08 5.25
N ILE A 17 -20.85 -32.74 5.95
CA ILE A 17 -19.91 -32.09 6.88
C ILE A 17 -19.02 -31.12 6.14
N ILE A 18 -18.48 -31.52 4.99
CA ILE A 18 -17.63 -30.61 4.16
C ILE A 18 -18.45 -29.39 3.70
N LEU A 19 -19.72 -29.61 3.29
CA LEU A 19 -20.59 -28.50 2.88
C LEU A 19 -20.86 -27.52 4.04
N ILE A 20 -21.15 -28.04 5.24
CA ILE A 20 -21.35 -27.22 6.44
C ILE A 20 -20.10 -26.41 6.76
N ILE A 21 -18.92 -27.03 6.69
CA ILE A 21 -17.64 -26.35 6.91
C ILE A 21 -17.44 -25.24 5.88
N LEU A 22 -17.68 -25.51 4.59
CA LEU A 22 -17.56 -24.51 3.52
C LEU A 22 -18.51 -23.32 3.73
N ILE A 23 -19.79 -23.61 4.06
CA ILE A 23 -20.77 -22.56 4.36
C ILE A 23 -20.32 -21.73 5.57
N SER A 24 -19.83 -22.37 6.63
CA SER A 24 -19.33 -21.69 7.83
C SER A 24 -18.16 -20.78 7.52
N ILE A 25 -17.23 -21.21 6.65
CA ILE A 25 -16.11 -20.40 6.18
C ILE A 25 -16.60 -19.19 5.37
N ILE A 26 -17.56 -19.39 4.47
CA ILE A 26 -18.12 -18.29 3.66
C ILE A 26 -18.83 -17.27 4.56
N VAL A 27 -19.64 -17.73 5.52
CA VAL A 27 -20.31 -16.86 6.49
C VAL A 27 -19.29 -16.09 7.32
N TYR A 28 -18.24 -16.74 7.81
CA TYR A 28 -17.14 -16.09 8.54
C TYR A 28 -16.46 -15.00 7.71
N ILE A 29 -16.05 -15.31 6.46
CA ILE A 29 -15.39 -14.37 5.56
C ILE A 29 -16.30 -13.18 5.29
N THR A 30 -17.57 -13.40 4.98
CA THR A 30 -18.55 -12.35 4.69
C THR A 30 -18.79 -11.47 5.91
N HIS A 31 -18.94 -12.06 7.09
CA HIS A 31 -19.13 -11.34 8.34
C HIS A 31 -17.93 -10.46 8.67
N GLN A 32 -16.71 -10.98 8.57
CA GLN A 32 -15.47 -10.24 8.80
C GLN A 32 -15.30 -9.08 7.82
N TYR A 33 -15.53 -9.34 6.53
CA TYR A 33 -15.46 -8.31 5.49
C TYR A 33 -16.48 -7.18 5.74
N ASN A 34 -17.73 -7.52 6.02
CA ASN A 34 -18.78 -6.53 6.32
C ASN A 34 -18.51 -5.77 7.60
N SER A 35 -17.94 -6.40 8.62
CA SER A 35 -17.48 -5.74 9.85
C SER A 35 -16.40 -4.69 9.56
N GLY A 36 -15.41 -5.04 8.73
CA GLY A 36 -14.38 -4.11 8.27
C GLY A 36 -14.94 -2.94 7.48
N MET A 37 -15.85 -3.21 6.54
CA MET A 37 -16.55 -2.17 5.76
C MET A 37 -17.38 -1.24 6.64
N LYS A 38 -18.11 -1.79 7.61
CA LYS A 38 -18.90 -1.01 8.58
C LYS A 38 -18.01 -0.09 9.38
N TYR A 39 -16.93 -0.63 9.96
CA TYR A 39 -15.94 0.15 10.70
C TYR A 39 -15.39 1.31 9.86
N ALA A 40 -15.02 1.04 8.61
CA ALA A 40 -14.50 2.06 7.71
C ALA A 40 -15.56 3.13 7.36
N LYS A 41 -16.81 2.75 7.08
CA LYS A 41 -17.90 3.69 6.78
C LYS A 41 -18.21 4.64 7.95
N GLU A 42 -18.08 4.16 9.18
CA GLU A 42 -18.32 4.99 10.37
C GLU A 42 -17.22 6.04 10.59
N HIS A 43 -16.02 5.81 10.05
CA HIS A 43 -14.82 6.62 10.34
C HIS A 43 -14.19 7.26 9.09
N ALA A 44 -14.51 6.80 7.89
CA ALA A 44 -14.01 7.35 6.64
C ALA A 44 -14.97 8.39 6.06
N LYS A 45 -14.42 9.45 5.46
CA LYS A 45 -15.19 10.39 4.64
C LYS A 45 -15.37 9.79 3.25
N ASP A 46 -16.45 10.22 2.54
CA ASP A 46 -16.71 9.80 1.16
C ASP A 46 -15.48 9.94 0.28
N VAL A 47 -15.08 8.83 -0.33
CA VAL A 47 -13.91 8.74 -1.19
C VAL A 47 -14.35 8.73 -2.64
N LYS A 48 -14.05 9.83 -3.36
CA LYS A 48 -14.37 9.94 -4.78
C LYS A 48 -13.46 9.01 -5.59
N MET A 49 -14.05 8.04 -6.29
CA MET A 49 -13.31 7.16 -7.20
C MET A 49 -12.77 7.97 -8.39
N HIS A 50 -11.51 7.67 -8.76
CA HIS A 50 -10.88 8.26 -9.93
C HIS A 50 -10.95 7.29 -11.10
N GLN A 51 -11.09 7.85 -12.31
CA GLN A 51 -10.88 7.06 -13.53
C GLN A 51 -9.38 6.72 -13.62
N PHE A 52 -9.07 5.45 -13.93
CA PHE A 52 -7.70 4.98 -14.07
C PHE A 52 -7.66 3.91 -15.17
N ASN A 53 -6.79 4.11 -16.15
CA ASN A 53 -6.66 3.23 -17.30
C ASN A 53 -5.32 2.47 -17.23
N GLY A 54 -5.17 1.67 -16.20
CA GLY A 54 -3.97 0.87 -15.96
C GLY A 54 -3.77 -0.22 -17.02
N ALA A 55 -2.52 -0.63 -17.20
CA ALA A 55 -2.16 -1.67 -18.16
C ALA A 55 -2.25 -3.05 -17.50
N VAL A 56 -3.35 -3.77 -17.76
CA VAL A 56 -3.49 -5.16 -17.33
C VAL A 56 -2.48 -6.02 -18.07
N LYS A 57 -1.64 -6.74 -17.33
CA LYS A 57 -0.63 -7.67 -17.87
C LYS A 57 -0.95 -9.08 -17.39
N ASN A 58 -1.17 -10.00 -18.34
CA ASN A 58 -1.40 -11.42 -18.01
C ASN A 58 -0.06 -12.19 -17.85
N ASP A 59 0.91 -11.61 -17.12
CA ASP A 59 2.24 -12.17 -16.91
C ASP A 59 2.44 -12.78 -15.51
N GLY A 60 1.34 -13.02 -14.78
CA GLY A 60 1.39 -13.55 -13.42
C GLY A 60 1.86 -12.53 -12.37
N LYS A 61 1.84 -11.24 -12.72
CA LYS A 61 2.21 -10.15 -11.82
C LYS A 61 1.08 -9.15 -11.72
N ILE A 62 1.02 -8.47 -10.60
CA ILE A 62 0.12 -7.32 -10.37
C ILE A 62 0.97 -6.12 -9.96
N SER A 63 0.63 -4.94 -10.45
CA SER A 63 1.32 -3.70 -10.10
C SER A 63 0.33 -2.63 -9.67
N VAL A 64 0.61 -1.99 -8.54
CA VAL A 64 -0.26 -0.99 -7.90
C VAL A 64 0.52 0.29 -7.69
N LEU A 65 -0.02 1.42 -8.14
CA LEU A 65 0.45 2.76 -7.81
C LEU A 65 -0.11 3.14 -6.43
N VAL A 66 0.73 3.11 -5.41
CA VAL A 66 0.37 3.46 -4.03
C VAL A 66 0.74 4.91 -3.77
N LEU A 67 -0.23 5.70 -3.36
CA LEU A 67 -0.11 7.13 -3.12
C LEU A 67 -0.50 7.47 -1.69
N GLY A 68 0.40 8.11 -0.95
CA GLY A 68 0.08 8.75 0.32
C GLY A 68 -0.39 10.18 0.05
N ALA A 69 -1.63 10.47 0.30
CA ALA A 69 -2.20 11.80 0.06
C ALA A 69 -2.59 12.49 1.36
N ASP A 70 -2.16 13.74 1.51
CA ASP A 70 -2.68 14.63 2.55
C ASP A 70 -3.94 15.33 2.03
N LYS A 71 -5.00 15.34 2.83
CA LYS A 71 -6.18 16.16 2.55
C LYS A 71 -5.84 17.62 2.82
N ALA A 72 -5.41 18.33 1.79
CA ALA A 72 -5.17 19.76 1.91
C ALA A 72 -6.48 20.47 2.28
N GLN A 73 -6.44 21.38 3.26
CA GLN A 73 -7.55 22.25 3.64
C GLN A 73 -8.04 23.12 2.46
N SER A 74 -7.23 23.27 1.40
CA SER A 74 -7.51 24.05 0.19
C SER A 74 -8.19 23.28 -0.95
N GLY A 75 -8.63 22.03 -0.72
CA GLY A 75 -9.31 21.22 -1.76
C GLY A 75 -8.39 20.60 -2.82
N LYS A 76 -7.10 20.97 -2.90
CA LYS A 76 -6.11 20.36 -3.79
C LYS A 76 -5.23 19.41 -2.98
N SER A 77 -5.53 18.12 -3.04
CA SER A 77 -4.72 17.09 -2.40
C SER A 77 -3.34 17.00 -3.07
N ARG A 78 -2.28 16.97 -2.27
CA ARG A 78 -0.92 16.71 -2.75
C ARG A 78 -0.52 15.31 -2.32
N THR A 79 0.24 14.62 -3.17
CA THR A 79 0.86 13.37 -2.76
C THR A 79 2.31 13.63 -2.34
N ASP A 80 2.65 13.18 -1.15
CA ASP A 80 4.01 13.24 -0.60
C ASP A 80 4.72 11.89 -0.69
N SER A 81 3.99 10.83 -0.98
CA SER A 81 4.52 9.48 -1.16
C SER A 81 3.99 8.90 -2.48
N ILE A 82 4.91 8.53 -3.36
CA ILE A 82 4.62 7.90 -4.65
C ILE A 82 5.40 6.60 -4.69
N MET A 83 4.71 5.46 -4.67
CA MET A 83 5.31 4.14 -4.73
C MET A 83 4.63 3.29 -5.79
N VAL A 84 5.39 2.46 -6.49
CA VAL A 84 4.86 1.39 -7.33
C VAL A 84 5.24 0.07 -6.69
N VAL A 85 4.24 -0.70 -6.30
CA VAL A 85 4.40 -2.02 -5.70
C VAL A 85 4.02 -3.06 -6.74
N GLN A 86 4.90 -4.02 -6.97
CA GLN A 86 4.66 -5.16 -7.86
C GLN A 86 4.75 -6.45 -7.07
N TYR A 87 3.74 -7.31 -7.19
CA TYR A 87 3.73 -8.65 -6.65
C TYR A 87 3.71 -9.68 -7.78
N ASP A 88 4.64 -10.62 -7.72
CA ASP A 88 4.78 -11.73 -8.65
C ASP A 88 4.14 -12.97 -8.00
N TYR A 89 3.00 -13.41 -8.54
CA TYR A 89 2.25 -14.59 -8.05
C TYR A 89 3.00 -15.90 -8.30
N ILE A 90 3.84 -15.96 -9.32
CA ILE A 90 4.58 -17.17 -9.72
C ILE A 90 5.74 -17.39 -8.73
N ASN A 91 6.56 -16.33 -8.57
CA ASN A 91 7.77 -16.40 -7.76
C ASN A 91 7.54 -16.00 -6.29
N LYS A 92 6.32 -15.57 -5.92
CA LYS A 92 5.93 -15.09 -4.58
C LYS A 92 6.80 -13.94 -4.07
N LYS A 93 7.29 -13.09 -4.96
CA LYS A 93 8.21 -11.99 -4.66
C LYS A 93 7.53 -10.63 -4.80
N MET A 94 7.86 -9.73 -3.88
CA MET A 94 7.43 -8.34 -3.92
C MET A 94 8.61 -7.44 -4.28
N LYS A 95 8.35 -6.49 -5.18
CA LYS A 95 9.24 -5.39 -5.51
C LYS A 95 8.54 -4.07 -5.22
N MET A 96 9.27 -3.10 -4.72
CA MET A 96 8.77 -1.77 -4.43
C MET A 96 9.70 -0.72 -5.02
N MET A 97 9.13 0.24 -5.72
CA MET A 97 9.86 1.39 -6.23
C MET A 97 9.23 2.65 -5.67
N SER A 98 10.03 3.43 -4.95
CA SER A 98 9.65 4.74 -4.44
C SER A 98 10.12 5.81 -5.40
N VAL A 99 9.21 6.69 -5.81
CA VAL A 99 9.49 7.81 -6.72
C VAL A 99 9.51 9.10 -5.90
N MET A 100 10.64 9.81 -5.91
CA MET A 100 10.75 11.07 -5.18
C MET A 100 9.85 12.13 -5.80
N ARG A 101 9.11 12.84 -4.94
CA ARG A 101 8.07 13.81 -5.34
C ARG A 101 8.61 15.00 -6.12
N ASP A 102 9.88 15.35 -5.91
CA ASP A 102 10.52 16.55 -6.46
C ASP A 102 11.26 16.29 -7.79
N ILE A 103 11.08 15.11 -8.41
CA ILE A 103 11.59 14.83 -9.76
C ILE A 103 10.98 15.82 -10.75
N TYR A 104 11.82 16.46 -11.56
CA TYR A 104 11.39 17.34 -12.65
C TYR A 104 10.97 16.48 -13.84
N ALA A 105 9.68 16.37 -14.07
CA ALA A 105 9.07 15.45 -15.01
C ALA A 105 8.27 16.18 -16.09
N ASP A 106 8.20 15.58 -17.26
CA ASP A 106 7.32 15.99 -18.34
C ASP A 106 5.90 15.47 -18.08
N ILE A 107 4.96 16.37 -17.75
CA ILE A 107 3.58 16.03 -17.41
C ILE A 107 2.71 16.15 -18.68
N PRO A 108 2.08 15.05 -19.16
CA PRO A 108 1.26 15.09 -20.37
C PRO A 108 0.15 16.15 -20.32
N GLY A 109 0.11 17.04 -21.32
CA GLY A 109 -0.85 18.15 -21.38
C GLY A 109 -0.47 19.37 -20.53
N TYR A 110 0.69 19.38 -19.90
CA TYR A 110 1.22 20.47 -19.08
C TYR A 110 2.70 20.67 -19.35
N ASP A 111 3.26 21.77 -18.83
CA ASP A 111 4.70 21.99 -18.83
C ASP A 111 5.43 21.02 -17.88
N LYS A 112 6.77 20.97 -18.03
CA LYS A 112 7.61 20.24 -17.07
C LYS A 112 7.49 20.83 -15.68
N TYR A 113 7.23 19.96 -14.70
CA TYR A 113 7.02 20.34 -13.31
C TYR A 113 7.47 19.22 -12.36
N LYS A 114 7.40 19.43 -11.03
CA LYS A 114 7.61 18.36 -10.06
C LYS A 114 6.58 17.25 -10.27
N ILE A 115 7.03 16.00 -10.28
CA ILE A 115 6.20 14.84 -10.63
C ILE A 115 4.94 14.71 -9.76
N ASN A 116 5.01 15.12 -8.48
CA ASN A 116 3.87 15.09 -7.57
C ASN A 116 2.75 16.07 -7.97
N ALA A 117 3.05 17.09 -8.77
CA ALA A 117 2.04 18.01 -9.30
C ALA A 117 1.06 17.31 -10.25
N ALA A 118 1.48 16.26 -10.94
CA ALA A 118 0.60 15.48 -11.80
C ALA A 118 -0.62 14.94 -11.05
N TYR A 119 -0.45 14.51 -9.78
CA TYR A 119 -1.57 14.09 -8.97
C TYR A 119 -2.55 15.24 -8.65
N SER A 120 -2.02 16.42 -8.31
CA SER A 120 -2.87 17.59 -8.00
C SER A 120 -3.60 18.15 -9.23
N LEU A 121 -3.03 17.97 -10.43
CA LEU A 121 -3.57 18.46 -11.71
C LEU A 121 -4.60 17.49 -12.31
N GLY A 122 -4.41 16.20 -12.22
CA GLY A 122 -5.25 15.20 -12.89
C GLY A 122 -5.37 13.86 -12.20
N GLY A 123 -5.11 13.82 -10.87
CA GLY A 123 -5.28 12.62 -10.05
C GLY A 123 -4.33 11.48 -10.39
N PRO A 124 -4.69 10.26 -9.98
CA PRO A 124 -3.85 9.06 -10.19
C PRO A 124 -3.59 8.78 -11.67
N GLU A 125 -4.56 9.05 -12.55
CA GLU A 125 -4.42 8.78 -13.98
C GLU A 125 -3.37 9.67 -14.65
N LEU A 126 -3.35 10.97 -14.37
CA LEU A 126 -2.33 11.84 -14.92
C LEU A 126 -0.94 11.49 -14.35
N LEU A 127 -0.87 11.13 -13.08
CA LEU A 127 0.39 10.65 -12.50
C LEU A 127 0.86 9.34 -13.15
N ARG A 128 -0.04 8.38 -13.42
CA ARG A 128 0.28 7.16 -14.17
C ARG A 128 0.85 7.47 -15.56
N LYS A 129 0.20 8.36 -16.30
CA LYS A 129 0.69 8.81 -17.63
C LYS A 129 2.06 9.48 -17.54
N THR A 130 2.28 10.27 -16.48
CA THR A 130 3.56 10.92 -16.22
C THR A 130 4.65 9.90 -15.90
N LEU A 131 4.36 8.89 -15.05
CA LEU A 131 5.28 7.80 -14.75
C LEU A 131 5.61 6.98 -16.01
N ASN A 132 4.61 6.71 -16.84
CA ASN A 132 4.83 5.98 -18.10
C ASN A 132 5.71 6.78 -19.07
N LYS A 133 5.44 8.07 -19.26
CA LYS A 133 6.20 8.94 -20.16
C LYS A 133 7.66 9.11 -19.74
N ASN A 134 7.93 9.29 -18.45
CA ASN A 134 9.27 9.61 -17.94
C ASN A 134 10.09 8.37 -17.52
N LEU A 135 9.43 7.28 -17.13
CA LEU A 135 10.08 6.11 -16.51
C LEU A 135 9.70 4.78 -17.20
N GLY A 136 8.78 4.79 -18.18
CA GLY A 136 8.27 3.58 -18.82
C GLY A 136 7.43 2.69 -17.91
N ILE A 137 6.93 3.24 -16.78
CA ILE A 137 6.21 2.49 -15.75
C ILE A 137 4.72 2.73 -15.88
N ASN A 138 3.98 1.64 -16.10
CA ASN A 138 2.54 1.67 -16.30
C ASN A 138 1.85 0.71 -15.32
N PRO A 139 1.49 1.15 -14.12
CA PRO A 139 0.80 0.34 -13.12
C PRO A 139 -0.59 -0.10 -13.58
N GLU A 140 -1.01 -1.27 -13.11
CA GLU A 140 -2.32 -1.87 -13.45
C GLU A 140 -3.45 -1.24 -12.63
N TYR A 141 -3.21 -0.99 -11.34
CA TYR A 141 -4.17 -0.40 -10.39
C TYR A 141 -3.55 0.77 -9.65
N TYR A 142 -4.41 1.55 -8.98
CA TYR A 142 -3.98 2.55 -8.02
C TYR A 142 -4.55 2.29 -6.62
N ALA A 143 -3.91 2.85 -5.61
CA ALA A 143 -4.39 2.93 -4.24
C ALA A 143 -3.96 4.27 -3.63
N VAL A 144 -4.93 5.13 -3.31
CA VAL A 144 -4.70 6.39 -2.58
C VAL A 144 -5.08 6.18 -1.14
N VAL A 145 -4.12 6.32 -0.25
CA VAL A 145 -4.28 6.18 1.20
C VAL A 145 -4.19 7.55 1.83
N ASP A 146 -5.24 7.98 2.52
CA ASP A 146 -5.16 9.19 3.34
C ASP A 146 -4.54 8.88 4.72
N PHE A 147 -4.07 9.90 5.41
CA PHE A 147 -3.36 9.74 6.68
C PHE A 147 -4.25 9.15 7.77
N THR A 148 -5.51 9.58 7.86
CA THR A 148 -6.46 9.04 8.85
C THR A 148 -6.74 7.57 8.56
N GLY A 149 -6.91 7.21 7.28
CA GLY A 149 -7.09 5.84 6.85
C GLY A 149 -5.89 4.96 7.17
N PHE A 150 -4.68 5.48 6.97
CA PHE A 150 -3.45 4.78 7.34
C PHE A 150 -3.38 4.49 8.84
N GLU A 151 -3.60 5.51 9.69
CA GLU A 151 -3.58 5.36 11.14
C GLU A 151 -4.57 4.28 11.61
N LYS A 152 -5.82 4.37 11.17
CA LYS A 152 -6.88 3.42 11.54
C LYS A 152 -6.63 2.01 11.05
N MET A 153 -6.11 1.88 9.83
CA MET A 153 -5.75 0.59 9.26
C MET A 153 -4.64 -0.09 10.07
N VAL A 154 -3.61 0.66 10.45
CA VAL A 154 -2.51 0.14 11.28
C VAL A 154 -3.00 -0.29 12.65
N ASP A 155 -3.81 0.54 13.33
CA ASP A 155 -4.34 0.23 14.66
C ASP A 155 -5.23 -1.02 14.65
N GLU A 156 -5.97 -1.26 13.58
CA GLU A 156 -6.80 -2.46 13.43
C GLU A 156 -5.98 -3.72 13.10
N LEU A 157 -4.95 -3.56 12.26
CA LEU A 157 -4.05 -4.67 11.90
C LEU A 157 -3.21 -5.11 13.09
N GLU A 158 -2.59 -4.15 13.75
CA GLU A 158 -1.66 -4.35 14.84
C GLU A 158 -2.07 -3.53 16.06
N PRO A 159 -3.10 -3.98 16.82
CA PRO A 159 -3.58 -3.27 18.02
C PRO A 159 -2.51 -3.04 19.08
N ASN A 160 -1.48 -3.89 19.09
CA ASN A 160 -0.33 -3.78 20.01
C ASN A 160 0.80 -2.91 19.43
N GLY A 161 0.57 -2.24 18.30
CA GLY A 161 1.55 -1.44 17.59
C GLY A 161 2.50 -2.26 16.70
N VAL A 162 3.11 -1.58 15.74
CA VAL A 162 4.07 -2.13 14.77
C VAL A 162 5.49 -1.98 15.31
N PRO A 163 6.32 -3.05 15.33
CA PRO A 163 7.69 -2.96 15.84
C PRO A 163 8.56 -2.15 14.86
N ILE A 164 9.12 -1.06 15.34
CA ILE A 164 10.03 -0.18 14.58
C ILE A 164 11.25 0.15 15.43
N ASP A 165 12.42 0.05 14.81
CA ASP A 165 13.65 0.60 15.36
C ASP A 165 13.77 2.07 14.94
N VAL A 166 13.47 2.96 15.87
CA VAL A 166 13.54 4.41 15.67
C VAL A 166 15.01 4.82 15.77
N GLU A 167 15.58 5.25 14.66
CA GLU A 167 17.02 5.49 14.51
C GLU A 167 17.56 6.71 15.26
N LYS A 168 16.70 7.70 15.56
CA LYS A 168 17.01 8.95 16.27
C LYS A 168 15.76 9.55 16.90
N ASP A 169 15.91 10.55 17.76
CA ASP A 169 14.80 11.35 18.27
C ASP A 169 14.14 12.13 17.14
N MET A 170 12.80 12.09 17.08
CA MET A 170 12.00 12.71 16.02
C MET A 170 10.76 13.36 16.62
N SER A 171 10.55 14.65 16.36
CA SER A 171 9.35 15.37 16.83
C SER A 171 8.88 16.46 15.85
N GLU A 172 9.77 16.96 14.99
CA GLU A 172 9.46 18.13 14.17
C GLU A 172 8.50 17.81 13.03
N ASN A 173 7.36 18.52 13.01
CA ASN A 173 6.33 18.48 11.95
C ASN A 173 5.69 17.10 11.68
N ILE A 174 5.73 16.20 12.66
CA ILE A 174 5.13 14.86 12.55
C ILE A 174 3.96 14.60 13.49
N GLY A 175 3.67 15.55 14.38
CA GLY A 175 2.53 15.49 15.30
C GLY A 175 2.65 14.48 16.44
N VAL A 176 3.83 13.88 16.61
CA VAL A 176 4.21 12.96 17.69
C VAL A 176 5.65 13.20 18.12
N SER A 177 6.05 12.66 19.26
CA SER A 177 7.45 12.67 19.71
C SER A 177 7.92 11.22 19.87
N LEU A 178 8.91 10.85 19.06
CA LEU A 178 9.50 9.52 19.05
C LEU A 178 10.93 9.59 19.57
N LYS A 179 11.26 8.74 20.51
CA LYS A 179 12.61 8.58 21.02
C LYS A 179 13.36 7.51 20.24
N LYS A 180 14.69 7.64 20.15
CA LYS A 180 15.55 6.60 19.59
C LYS A 180 15.37 5.28 20.33
N GLY A 181 15.32 4.16 19.63
CA GLY A 181 15.25 2.81 20.19
C GLY A 181 14.16 1.94 19.57
N HIS A 182 14.00 0.75 20.13
CA HIS A 182 12.98 -0.19 19.68
C HIS A 182 11.63 0.16 20.31
N HIS A 183 10.62 0.40 19.47
CA HIS A 183 9.27 0.76 19.90
C HIS A 183 8.24 -0.08 19.15
N ARG A 184 7.06 -0.21 19.77
CA ARG A 184 5.85 -0.63 19.06
C ARG A 184 5.00 0.62 18.84
N LEU A 185 4.92 1.06 17.59
CA LEU A 185 4.28 2.30 17.19
C LEU A 185 2.83 2.05 16.77
N ASN A 186 1.89 2.81 17.35
CA ASN A 186 0.52 2.85 16.87
C ASN A 186 0.41 3.57 15.52
N GLY A 187 -0.77 3.59 14.90
CA GLY A 187 -0.95 4.15 13.56
C GLY A 187 -0.50 5.59 13.43
N LYS A 188 -0.79 6.44 14.43
CA LYS A 188 -0.39 7.85 14.46
C LYS A 188 1.13 8.02 14.58
N GLU A 189 1.75 7.26 15.46
CA GLU A 189 3.19 7.26 15.66
C GLU A 189 3.93 6.73 14.43
N LEU A 190 3.43 5.65 13.83
CA LEU A 190 3.98 5.06 12.62
C LEU A 190 3.87 6.01 11.42
N LEU A 191 2.76 6.73 11.28
CA LEU A 191 2.59 7.78 10.28
C LEU A 191 3.59 8.92 10.52
N GLY A 192 3.76 9.35 11.76
CA GLY A 192 4.75 10.36 12.15
C GLY A 192 6.16 9.95 11.74
N TYR A 193 6.55 8.71 12.06
CA TYR A 193 7.84 8.12 11.65
C TYR A 193 8.02 8.14 10.12
N ALA A 194 7.02 7.69 9.36
CA ALA A 194 7.05 7.66 7.90
C ALA A 194 7.08 9.05 7.24
N ARG A 195 6.68 10.11 7.95
CA ARG A 195 6.64 11.50 7.46
C ARG A 195 7.86 12.32 7.85
N PHE A 196 8.65 11.88 8.81
CA PHE A 196 9.80 12.63 9.29
C PHE A 196 10.82 12.91 8.18
N ARG A 197 11.28 14.17 8.10
CA ARG A 197 12.26 14.64 7.08
C ARG A 197 13.21 15.73 7.59
N HIS A 198 13.18 16.02 8.88
CA HIS A 198 14.00 17.08 9.50
C HIS A 198 15.35 16.53 9.96
N ASP A 199 16.10 15.94 9.02
CA ASP A 199 17.45 15.46 9.22
C ASP A 199 18.31 15.68 7.97
N ALA A 200 19.61 15.36 8.07
CA ALA A 200 20.56 15.52 6.97
C ALA A 200 20.19 14.71 5.70
N GLU A 201 19.42 13.62 5.84
CA GLU A 201 18.98 12.81 4.72
C GLU A 201 17.76 13.42 3.99
N GLY A 202 17.01 14.31 4.65
CA GLY A 202 15.83 14.98 4.08
C GLY A 202 14.81 14.02 3.47
N ASP A 203 14.50 14.22 2.18
CA ASP A 203 13.50 13.42 1.47
C ASP A 203 13.94 11.96 1.25
N PHE A 204 15.23 11.68 1.08
CA PHE A 204 15.75 10.33 0.97
C PHE A 204 15.56 9.53 2.27
N GLY A 205 15.80 10.17 3.42
CA GLY A 205 15.54 9.57 4.73
C GLY A 205 14.04 9.24 4.92
N ARG A 206 13.15 10.12 4.48
CA ARG A 206 11.71 9.86 4.50
C ARG A 206 11.34 8.65 3.64
N VAL A 207 11.82 8.58 2.41
CA VAL A 207 11.57 7.44 1.51
C VAL A 207 12.08 6.14 2.12
N ARG A 208 13.28 6.13 2.70
CA ARG A 208 13.84 4.97 3.39
C ARG A 208 12.98 4.51 4.56
N ARG A 209 12.49 5.44 5.39
CA ARG A 209 11.56 5.13 6.50
C ARG A 209 10.22 4.59 6.01
N GLN A 210 9.67 5.12 4.93
CA GLN A 210 8.46 4.57 4.30
C GLN A 210 8.68 3.15 3.79
N GLN A 211 9.84 2.85 3.21
CA GLN A 211 10.18 1.49 2.78
C GLN A 211 10.32 0.54 3.98
N GLN A 212 10.93 0.99 5.07
CA GLN A 212 11.03 0.21 6.31
C GLN A 212 9.64 -0.08 6.88
N VAL A 213 8.75 0.92 6.98
CA VAL A 213 7.37 0.74 7.43
C VAL A 213 6.64 -0.30 6.57
N MET A 214 6.74 -0.19 5.25
CA MET A 214 6.11 -1.17 4.33
C MET A 214 6.68 -2.57 4.50
N GLN A 215 7.99 -2.69 4.71
CA GLN A 215 8.62 -3.99 4.96
C GLN A 215 8.17 -4.59 6.29
N THR A 216 8.09 -3.80 7.35
CA THR A 216 7.64 -4.28 8.67
C THR A 216 6.16 -4.66 8.65
N LEU A 217 5.29 -3.82 8.09
CA LEU A 217 3.87 -4.15 7.92
C LEU A 217 3.68 -5.46 7.14
N LYS A 218 4.49 -5.67 6.11
CA LYS A 218 4.50 -6.92 5.38
C LYS A 218 4.83 -8.11 6.27
N GLN A 219 5.89 -8.00 7.10
CA GLN A 219 6.31 -9.10 7.99
C GLN A 219 5.24 -9.46 9.01
N GLU A 220 4.55 -8.45 9.56
CA GLU A 220 3.42 -8.64 10.48
C GLU A 220 2.21 -9.30 9.78
N LEU A 221 1.94 -8.95 8.52
CA LEU A 221 0.83 -9.52 7.73
C LEU A 221 1.00 -11.03 7.40
N VAL A 222 2.21 -11.54 7.38
CA VAL A 222 2.50 -12.97 7.07
C VAL A 222 2.27 -13.88 8.29
N ASN A 223 1.93 -13.35 9.46
CA ASN A 223 1.65 -14.14 10.65
C ASN A 223 0.27 -14.84 10.54
N PHE A 224 0.18 -16.13 10.97
CA PHE A 224 -1.05 -16.94 10.88
C PHE A 224 -2.28 -16.25 11.49
N ASN A 225 -2.11 -15.54 12.61
CA ASN A 225 -3.19 -14.79 13.24
C ASN A 225 -3.71 -13.64 12.36
N THR A 226 -2.88 -13.12 11.47
CA THR A 226 -3.23 -12.05 10.55
C THR A 226 -3.94 -12.57 9.31
N VAL A 227 -3.62 -13.79 8.84
CA VAL A 227 -4.32 -14.43 7.70
C VAL A 227 -5.81 -14.58 7.99
N ALA A 228 -6.18 -14.96 9.22
CA ALA A 228 -7.58 -15.02 9.63
C ALA A 228 -8.29 -13.65 9.63
N LYS A 229 -7.56 -12.56 9.82
CA LYS A 229 -8.07 -11.18 9.78
C LYS A 229 -8.12 -10.58 8.36
N LEU A 230 -7.52 -11.22 7.36
CA LEU A 230 -7.47 -10.68 5.98
C LEU A 230 -8.83 -10.24 5.43
N PRO A 231 -9.96 -10.95 5.64
CA PRO A 231 -11.26 -10.48 5.16
C PRO A 231 -11.67 -9.15 5.80
N LYS A 232 -11.45 -8.96 7.10
CA LYS A 232 -11.74 -7.73 7.81
C LYS A 232 -10.86 -6.58 7.31
N VAL A 233 -9.57 -6.86 7.15
CA VAL A 233 -8.59 -5.92 6.59
C VAL A 233 -8.97 -5.48 5.18
N ALA A 234 -9.40 -6.41 4.32
CA ALA A 234 -9.88 -6.09 2.98
C ALA A 234 -11.12 -5.18 3.02
N GLY A 235 -12.02 -5.39 3.98
CA GLY A 235 -13.16 -4.51 4.21
C GLY A 235 -12.73 -3.10 4.65
N ILE A 236 -11.78 -2.99 5.56
CA ILE A 236 -11.21 -1.73 6.03
C ILE A 236 -10.51 -1.00 4.87
N LEU A 237 -9.63 -1.68 4.15
CA LEU A 237 -8.96 -1.14 2.98
C LEU A 237 -9.96 -0.53 1.98
N ARG A 238 -11.06 -1.25 1.71
CA ARG A 238 -12.07 -0.77 0.77
C ARG A 238 -12.75 0.52 1.22
N GLY A 239 -12.83 0.77 2.51
CA GLY A 239 -13.46 1.97 3.05
C GLY A 239 -12.51 3.17 3.23
N TYR A 240 -11.22 2.91 3.48
CA TYR A 240 -10.23 3.97 3.71
C TYR A 240 -9.31 4.24 2.53
N VAL A 241 -9.19 3.28 1.61
CA VAL A 241 -8.32 3.38 0.45
C VAL A 241 -9.15 3.60 -0.81
N ASN A 242 -8.88 4.70 -1.51
CA ASN A 242 -9.43 4.91 -2.83
C ASN A 242 -8.66 4.08 -3.84
N THR A 243 -9.28 3.03 -4.36
CA THR A 243 -8.63 2.09 -5.30
C THR A 243 -9.62 1.55 -6.32
N ASP A 244 -9.17 1.37 -7.55
CA ASP A 244 -9.88 0.67 -8.61
C ASP A 244 -9.64 -0.84 -8.61
N MET A 245 -8.77 -1.32 -7.71
CA MET A 245 -8.45 -2.75 -7.59
C MET A 245 -9.71 -3.53 -7.18
N PRO A 246 -10.13 -4.55 -7.95
CA PRO A 246 -11.32 -5.33 -7.62
C PRO A 246 -11.10 -6.19 -6.36
N ASN A 247 -12.17 -6.44 -5.62
CA ASN A 247 -12.09 -7.23 -4.37
C ASN A 247 -11.45 -8.61 -4.59
N SER A 248 -11.73 -9.25 -5.73
CA SER A 248 -11.10 -10.53 -6.10
C SER A 248 -9.58 -10.44 -6.16
N ALA A 249 -9.03 -9.39 -6.77
CA ALA A 249 -7.58 -9.17 -6.85
C ALA A 249 -6.98 -8.84 -5.47
N ILE A 250 -7.69 -8.06 -4.63
CA ILE A 250 -7.27 -7.78 -3.25
C ILE A 250 -7.17 -9.08 -2.45
N PHE A 251 -8.23 -9.92 -2.48
CA PHE A 251 -8.24 -11.20 -1.78
C PHE A 251 -7.20 -12.18 -2.31
N GLN A 252 -7.09 -12.32 -3.63
CA GLN A 252 -6.11 -13.21 -4.25
C GLN A 252 -4.67 -12.81 -3.91
N THR A 253 -4.38 -11.49 -3.97
CA THR A 253 -3.06 -10.97 -3.60
C THR A 253 -2.79 -11.19 -2.13
N GLY A 254 -3.74 -10.85 -1.25
CA GLY A 254 -3.62 -11.02 0.20
C GLY A 254 -3.42 -12.48 0.61
N LEU A 255 -4.20 -13.40 0.06
CA LEU A 255 -4.05 -14.85 0.33
C LEU A 255 -2.72 -15.39 -0.18
N SER A 256 -2.37 -15.07 -1.44
CA SER A 256 -1.11 -15.53 -2.04
C SER A 256 0.10 -15.03 -1.25
N PHE A 257 0.00 -13.82 -0.76
CA PHE A 257 1.02 -13.16 0.04
C PHE A 257 1.09 -13.71 1.47
N GLY A 258 -0.06 -13.85 2.16
CA GLY A 258 -0.14 -14.30 3.55
C GLY A 258 0.27 -15.77 3.74
N ILE A 259 0.04 -16.65 2.73
CA ILE A 259 0.32 -18.09 2.87
C ILE A 259 1.76 -18.42 2.45
N ARG A 260 2.33 -17.75 1.45
CA ARG A 260 3.61 -18.13 0.83
C ARG A 260 4.49 -16.95 0.42
N GLY A 261 4.19 -15.73 0.85
CA GLY A 261 4.97 -14.54 0.49
C GLY A 261 6.40 -14.61 1.01
N ASP A 262 7.38 -14.29 0.14
CA ASP A 262 8.76 -14.10 0.54
C ASP A 262 8.84 -12.96 1.57
N LYS A 263 9.66 -13.12 2.62
CA LYS A 263 9.79 -12.09 3.66
C LYS A 263 10.56 -10.86 3.17
N ASP A 264 11.33 -10.97 2.09
CA ASP A 264 12.15 -9.88 1.59
C ASP A 264 11.41 -9.05 0.51
N VAL A 265 11.44 -7.73 0.68
CA VAL A 265 10.99 -6.77 -0.33
C VAL A 265 12.22 -6.16 -1.00
N LYS A 266 12.37 -6.38 -2.31
CA LYS A 266 13.37 -5.63 -3.07
C LYS A 266 12.85 -4.21 -3.29
N SER A 267 13.54 -3.22 -2.75
CA SER A 267 13.18 -1.80 -2.87
C SER A 267 14.17 -1.04 -3.72
N LEU A 268 13.67 -0.07 -4.48
CA LEU A 268 14.43 0.88 -5.27
C LEU A 268 13.90 2.29 -5.01
N THR A 269 14.77 3.27 -4.93
CA THR A 269 14.39 4.69 -4.91
C THR A 269 14.80 5.35 -6.23
N VAL A 270 13.90 6.11 -6.80
CA VAL A 270 14.11 6.86 -8.04
C VAL A 270 14.00 8.35 -7.72
N PRO A 271 15.00 9.20 -8.10
CA PRO A 271 16.22 8.85 -8.81
C PRO A 271 17.20 8.05 -7.95
N VAL A 272 18.00 7.21 -8.60
CA VAL A 272 19.07 6.48 -7.93
C VAL A 272 20.16 7.47 -7.50
N LYS A 273 20.77 7.24 -6.35
CA LYS A 273 21.86 8.10 -5.85
C LYS A 273 22.97 8.25 -6.92
N ASN A 274 23.42 9.47 -7.14
CA ASN A 274 24.42 9.86 -8.14
C ASN A 274 23.97 9.77 -9.61
N THR A 275 22.67 9.64 -9.90
CA THR A 275 22.14 9.68 -11.28
C THR A 275 21.29 10.92 -11.55
N TYR A 276 21.36 11.93 -10.71
CA TYR A 276 20.59 13.16 -10.83
C TYR A 276 21.40 14.37 -10.35
N GLN A 277 20.97 15.55 -10.77
CA GLN A 277 21.43 16.84 -10.24
C GLN A 277 20.27 17.60 -9.62
N ASP A 278 20.57 18.33 -8.58
CA ASP A 278 19.65 19.30 -8.01
C ASP A 278 19.78 20.62 -8.76
N ILE A 279 18.68 21.08 -9.31
CA ILE A 279 18.59 22.38 -9.97
C ILE A 279 17.59 23.27 -9.26
N ASN A 280 17.85 24.56 -9.26
CA ASN A 280 16.90 25.59 -8.85
C ASN A 280 16.06 25.97 -10.07
N THR A 281 14.78 25.67 -10.04
CA THR A 281 13.82 26.04 -11.08
C THR A 281 12.92 27.17 -10.59
N LYS A 282 12.10 27.75 -11.47
CA LYS A 282 11.06 28.73 -11.10
C LYS A 282 10.07 28.19 -10.04
N ILE A 283 10.03 26.86 -9.84
CA ILE A 283 9.15 26.15 -8.91
C ILE A 283 9.90 25.64 -7.67
N GLY A 284 11.13 26.11 -7.45
CA GLY A 284 12.03 25.68 -6.37
C GLY A 284 12.98 24.56 -6.78
N ARG A 285 13.66 23.96 -5.78
CA ARG A 285 14.63 22.87 -5.99
C ARG A 285 13.94 21.62 -6.55
N ALA A 286 14.50 21.05 -7.59
CA ALA A 286 14.02 19.82 -8.24
C ALA A 286 15.18 18.90 -8.62
N HIS A 287 14.90 17.60 -8.72
CA HIS A 287 15.86 16.58 -9.16
C HIS A 287 15.72 16.35 -10.66
N VAL A 288 16.81 16.52 -11.39
CA VAL A 288 16.87 16.28 -12.84
C VAL A 288 17.84 15.14 -13.11
N TRP A 289 17.45 14.23 -13.98
CA TRP A 289 18.30 13.10 -14.39
C TRP A 289 19.57 13.60 -15.06
N LEU A 290 20.71 12.97 -14.74
CA LEU A 290 21.93 13.08 -15.51
C LEU A 290 21.74 12.21 -16.78
N GLN A 291 21.88 12.84 -17.94
CA GLN A 291 21.90 12.12 -19.23
C GLN A 291 23.19 11.34 -19.41
#